data_cf83388ccda2625f444ab6667f7fa350
#
_entry.id   cf83388ccda2625f444ab6667f7fa350
#
_cell.length_a   1.000
_cell.length_b   1.000
_cell.length_c   1.000
_cell.angle_alpha   90.00
_cell.angle_beta   90.00
_cell.angle_gamma   90.00
#
_symmetry.space_group_name_H-M   'P 1'
#
loop_
_entity.id
_entity.type
_entity.pdbx_description
1 polymer ?
#
loop_
_entity_poly.entity_id
_entity_poly.type
_entity_poly.pdbx_seq_one_letter_code
_entity_poly.pdbx_strand_id
1 'polypeptide(L)'
;MDDFNLTGKVAVITGGAGVICSEMARSLAFHGVKTAILDLNKDAAENVAAELEKKYKTPSIGLSANVLDKASLEGAREIIDKKLGSVNILINGAGGNSPAATTNVEQMDGSENPSDTFFGLKIEGFDKVFDLNVKGTIIPTMVFASDMVKNKSGVIINISSMNSYRPLTKIAAYSSAKAAVNNLTQWLAVHFSKTNIRVNAIAPGFLLTNQNRFLLIDEKTGESTPRGRKIINNTPMERYGTPEELTGTLLYLASDLSKFVTGVVIPVDGGFSAYSGV
;
A
#
# COMPACT_ATOMS: atom_id res chain seq x y z
N MET A 1 -24.77 5.99 -13.60
CA MET A 1 -25.07 5.76 -12.17
C MET A 1 -23.75 5.58 -11.46
N ASP A 2 -23.54 6.29 -10.35
CA ASP A 2 -22.37 6.04 -9.51
C ASP A 2 -22.68 4.81 -8.65
N ASP A 3 -22.42 3.63 -9.19
CA ASP A 3 -22.71 2.35 -8.52
C ASP A 3 -21.88 2.12 -7.26
N PHE A 4 -20.83 2.93 -7.05
CA PHE A 4 -19.95 2.81 -5.89
C PHE A 4 -20.40 3.62 -4.67
N ASN A 5 -21.25 4.62 -4.83
CA ASN A 5 -21.68 5.53 -3.74
C ASN A 5 -20.49 6.16 -2.99
N LEU A 6 -19.50 6.68 -3.72
CA LEU A 6 -18.25 7.25 -3.18
C LEU A 6 -18.24 8.77 -3.21
N THR A 7 -19.06 9.41 -4.03
CA THR A 7 -19.07 10.87 -4.23
C THR A 7 -19.20 11.64 -2.92
N GLY A 8 -18.32 12.61 -2.72
CA GLY A 8 -18.27 13.47 -1.53
C GLY A 8 -17.61 12.87 -0.29
N LYS A 9 -17.29 11.58 -0.27
CA LYS A 9 -16.49 10.97 0.81
C LYS A 9 -15.09 11.58 0.84
N VAL A 10 -14.44 11.49 1.99
CA VAL A 10 -13.06 11.97 2.21
C VAL A 10 -12.14 10.77 2.41
N ALA A 11 -11.11 10.68 1.59
CA ALA A 11 -10.07 9.66 1.69
C ALA A 11 -8.73 10.26 2.11
N VAL A 12 -8.08 9.63 3.08
CA VAL A 12 -6.68 9.88 3.45
C VAL A 12 -5.82 8.76 2.87
N ILE A 13 -4.74 9.11 2.19
CA ILE A 13 -3.83 8.16 1.55
C ILE A 13 -2.41 8.44 2.04
N THR A 14 -1.84 7.54 2.86
CA THR A 14 -0.44 7.65 3.32
C THR A 14 0.52 7.08 2.27
N GLY A 15 1.72 7.66 2.14
CA GLY A 15 2.62 7.36 1.01
C GLY A 15 1.97 7.73 -0.33
N GLY A 16 1.09 8.73 -0.31
CA GLY A 16 0.17 9.06 -1.38
C GLY A 16 0.82 9.62 -2.64
N ALA A 17 2.07 10.09 -2.54
CA ALA A 17 2.86 10.51 -3.70
C ALA A 17 3.59 9.33 -4.39
N GLY A 18 3.59 8.13 -3.79
CA GLY A 18 4.14 6.93 -4.41
C GLY A 18 3.30 6.46 -5.60
N VAL A 19 3.92 5.71 -6.53
CA VAL A 19 3.31 5.31 -7.82
C VAL A 19 1.98 4.58 -7.63
N ILE A 20 1.90 3.62 -6.72
CA ILE A 20 0.67 2.85 -6.47
C ILE A 20 -0.40 3.73 -5.83
N CYS A 21 -0.04 4.46 -4.78
CA CYS A 21 -1.00 5.25 -4.00
C CYS A 21 -1.49 6.49 -4.76
N SER A 22 -0.66 7.11 -5.60
CA SER A 22 -1.11 8.21 -6.46
C SER A 22 -2.13 7.73 -7.51
N GLU A 23 -1.97 6.50 -8.05
CA GLU A 23 -2.97 5.93 -8.96
C GLU A 23 -4.27 5.58 -8.23
N MET A 24 -4.19 5.04 -7.02
CA MET A 24 -5.36 4.84 -6.16
C MET A 24 -6.08 6.16 -5.87
N ALA A 25 -5.33 7.24 -5.59
CA ALA A 25 -5.88 8.57 -5.39
C ALA A 25 -6.58 9.11 -6.66
N ARG A 26 -5.99 8.88 -7.85
CA ARG A 26 -6.61 9.23 -9.14
C ARG A 26 -7.95 8.55 -9.34
N SER A 27 -7.99 7.25 -9.09
CA SER A 27 -9.23 6.47 -9.19
C SER A 27 -10.31 6.98 -8.25
N LEU A 28 -9.97 7.27 -6.99
CA LEU A 28 -10.92 7.82 -6.02
C LEU A 28 -11.40 9.22 -6.40
N ALA A 29 -10.49 10.11 -6.82
CA ALA A 29 -10.85 11.46 -7.25
C ALA A 29 -11.75 11.46 -8.50
N PHE A 30 -11.52 10.53 -9.44
CA PHE A 30 -12.39 10.33 -10.60
C PHE A 30 -13.82 9.98 -10.19
N HIS A 31 -14.02 9.26 -9.09
CA HIS A 31 -15.34 8.91 -8.52
C HIS A 31 -15.85 9.94 -7.49
N GLY A 32 -15.30 11.16 -7.51
CA GLY A 32 -15.77 12.26 -6.68
C GLY A 32 -15.40 12.18 -5.20
N VAL A 33 -14.40 11.34 -4.83
CA VAL A 33 -13.87 11.28 -3.46
C VAL A 33 -12.87 12.40 -3.26
N LYS A 34 -13.09 13.24 -2.26
CA LYS A 34 -12.12 14.25 -1.83
C LYS A 34 -10.88 13.55 -1.26
N THR A 35 -9.68 13.94 -1.68
CA THR A 35 -8.45 13.21 -1.33
C THR A 35 -7.48 14.05 -0.53
N ALA A 36 -6.93 13.47 0.55
CA ALA A 36 -5.78 14.00 1.27
C ALA A 36 -4.57 13.10 1.02
N ILE A 37 -3.60 13.65 0.31
CA ILE A 37 -2.36 12.97 -0.06
C ILE A 37 -1.32 13.26 1.02
N LEU A 38 -0.99 12.25 1.82
CA LEU A 38 0.01 12.36 2.88
C LEU A 38 1.31 11.69 2.44
N ASP A 39 2.40 12.44 2.48
CA ASP A 39 3.74 11.93 2.16
C ASP A 39 4.81 12.68 2.98
N LEU A 40 6.00 12.09 3.14
CA LEU A 40 7.14 12.80 3.72
C LEU A 40 7.60 13.95 2.81
N ASN A 41 7.51 13.73 1.50
CA ASN A 41 7.83 14.73 0.48
C ASN A 41 6.60 15.61 0.24
N LYS A 42 6.62 16.81 0.84
CA LYS A 42 5.54 17.79 0.72
C LYS A 42 5.25 18.19 -0.73
N ASP A 43 6.28 18.51 -1.49
CA ASP A 43 6.11 18.99 -2.86
C ASP A 43 5.51 17.90 -3.76
N ALA A 44 5.92 16.65 -3.59
CA ALA A 44 5.34 15.52 -4.31
C ALA A 44 3.85 15.31 -3.95
N ALA A 45 3.49 15.42 -2.67
CA ALA A 45 2.11 15.32 -2.23
C ALA A 45 1.23 16.45 -2.79
N GLU A 46 1.72 17.70 -2.74
CA GLU A 46 1.03 18.86 -3.28
C GLU A 46 0.86 18.79 -4.81
N ASN A 47 1.88 18.31 -5.52
CA ASN A 47 1.81 18.12 -6.98
C ASN A 47 0.75 17.09 -7.37
N VAL A 48 0.69 15.93 -6.69
CA VAL A 48 -0.35 14.92 -6.92
C VAL A 48 -1.74 15.53 -6.65
N ALA A 49 -1.93 16.20 -5.52
CA ALA A 49 -3.21 16.80 -5.17
C ALA A 49 -3.66 17.85 -6.19
N ALA A 50 -2.75 18.73 -6.63
CA ALA A 50 -3.03 19.76 -7.65
C ALA A 50 -3.42 19.14 -9.01
N GLU A 51 -2.74 18.04 -9.42
CA GLU A 51 -3.10 17.28 -10.62
C GLU A 51 -4.53 16.74 -10.52
N LEU A 52 -4.88 16.12 -9.37
CA LEU A 52 -6.20 15.53 -9.14
C LEU A 52 -7.30 16.58 -9.20
N GLU A 53 -7.12 17.71 -8.49
CA GLU A 53 -8.09 18.79 -8.46
C GLU A 53 -8.27 19.43 -9.84
N LYS A 54 -7.16 19.65 -10.57
CA LYS A 54 -7.21 20.18 -11.94
C LYS A 54 -7.97 19.27 -12.90
N LYS A 55 -7.69 17.95 -12.84
CA LYS A 55 -8.19 16.96 -13.79
C LYS A 55 -9.64 16.55 -13.51
N TYR A 56 -9.97 16.31 -12.24
CA TYR A 56 -11.25 15.73 -11.85
C TYR A 56 -12.23 16.73 -11.21
N LYS A 57 -11.77 17.95 -10.91
CA LYS A 57 -12.57 18.99 -10.23
C LYS A 57 -13.05 18.53 -8.84
N THR A 58 -12.35 17.56 -8.25
CA THR A 58 -12.64 17.03 -6.92
C THR A 58 -11.64 17.62 -5.94
N PRO A 59 -12.07 18.18 -4.80
CA PRO A 59 -11.18 18.79 -3.82
C PRO A 59 -10.09 17.82 -3.36
N SER A 60 -8.84 18.24 -3.50
CA SER A 60 -7.66 17.42 -3.16
C SER A 60 -6.61 18.28 -2.48
N ILE A 61 -5.99 17.77 -1.41
CA ILE A 61 -4.91 18.47 -0.71
C ILE A 61 -3.70 17.57 -0.52
N GLY A 62 -2.51 18.14 -0.66
CA GLY A 62 -1.24 17.50 -0.34
C GLY A 62 -0.69 18.02 0.98
N LEU A 63 -0.23 17.15 1.85
CA LEU A 63 0.34 17.51 3.15
C LEU A 63 1.60 16.70 3.43
N SER A 64 2.60 17.36 4.02
CA SER A 64 3.72 16.64 4.63
C SER A 64 3.25 15.94 5.90
N ALA A 65 3.47 14.62 5.98
CA ALA A 65 3.16 13.88 7.19
C ALA A 65 4.11 12.68 7.35
N ASN A 66 4.58 12.46 8.57
CA ASN A 66 5.37 11.30 8.93
C ASN A 66 4.47 10.25 9.58
N VAL A 67 4.30 9.10 8.95
CA VAL A 67 3.46 7.99 9.46
C VAL A 67 3.98 7.37 10.75
N LEU A 68 5.23 7.66 11.13
CA LEU A 68 5.85 7.22 12.39
C LEU A 68 5.72 8.26 13.51
N ASP A 69 5.16 9.43 13.22
CA ASP A 69 4.96 10.51 14.17
C ASP A 69 3.46 10.81 14.33
N LYS A 70 2.94 10.45 15.49
CA LYS A 70 1.52 10.65 15.80
C LYS A 70 1.11 12.12 15.79
N ALA A 71 1.95 13.02 16.31
CA ALA A 71 1.66 14.46 16.33
C ALA A 71 1.61 15.05 14.92
N SER A 72 2.51 14.61 14.02
CA SER A 72 2.48 14.98 12.61
C SER A 72 1.16 14.58 11.95
N LEU A 73 0.66 13.37 12.22
CA LEU A 73 -0.61 12.87 11.68
C LEU A 73 -1.84 13.59 12.30
N GLU A 74 -1.80 13.90 13.59
CA GLU A 74 -2.85 14.67 14.27
C GLU A 74 -2.97 16.08 13.67
N GLY A 75 -1.84 16.76 13.43
CA GLY A 75 -1.82 18.05 12.74
C GLY A 75 -2.36 17.96 11.30
N ALA A 76 -2.00 16.91 10.57
CA ALA A 76 -2.56 16.67 9.24
C ALA A 76 -4.08 16.46 9.29
N ARG A 77 -4.59 15.68 10.27
CA ARG A 77 -6.03 15.45 10.47
C ARG A 77 -6.79 16.75 10.69
N GLU A 78 -6.31 17.65 11.54
CA GLU A 78 -6.96 18.95 11.78
C GLU A 78 -7.11 19.79 10.51
N ILE A 79 -6.11 19.76 9.63
CA ILE A 79 -6.16 20.45 8.34
C ILE A 79 -7.18 19.79 7.41
N ILE A 80 -7.20 18.46 7.36
CA ILE A 80 -8.13 17.67 6.55
C ILE A 80 -9.57 17.94 6.98
N ASP A 81 -9.86 17.86 8.27
CA ASP A 81 -11.19 18.09 8.82
C ASP A 81 -11.73 19.49 8.46
N LYS A 82 -10.87 20.51 8.50
CA LYS A 82 -11.23 21.89 8.14
C LYS A 82 -11.45 22.07 6.64
N LYS A 83 -10.67 21.40 5.77
CA LYS A 83 -10.68 21.66 4.32
C LYS A 83 -11.57 20.71 3.54
N LEU A 84 -11.60 19.44 3.94
CA LEU A 84 -12.30 18.39 3.20
C LEU A 84 -13.48 17.80 3.96
N GLY A 85 -13.44 17.83 5.29
CA GLY A 85 -14.42 17.22 6.18
C GLY A 85 -13.91 15.93 6.83
N SER A 86 -14.81 15.26 7.54
CA SER A 86 -14.48 14.05 8.31
C SER A 86 -14.04 12.89 7.40
N VAL A 87 -13.01 12.17 7.82
CA VAL A 87 -12.40 11.06 7.06
C VAL A 87 -13.34 9.83 7.03
N ASN A 88 -13.62 9.33 5.84
CA ASN A 88 -14.45 8.15 5.60
C ASN A 88 -13.62 6.94 5.17
N ILE A 89 -12.49 7.17 4.48
CA ILE A 89 -11.64 6.13 3.90
C ILE A 89 -10.20 6.41 4.31
N LEU A 90 -9.52 5.42 4.85
CA LEU A 90 -8.08 5.46 5.12
C LEU A 90 -7.38 4.41 4.27
N ILE A 91 -6.39 4.83 3.47
CA ILE A 91 -5.48 3.93 2.74
C ILE A 91 -4.12 4.02 3.39
N ASN A 92 -3.70 2.96 4.05
CA ASN A 92 -2.36 2.81 4.61
C ASN A 92 -1.42 2.28 3.53
N GLY A 93 -0.81 3.20 2.77
CA GLY A 93 0.05 2.86 1.63
C GLY A 93 1.53 3.15 1.85
N ALA A 94 1.90 3.85 2.92
CA ALA A 94 3.30 4.06 3.25
C ALA A 94 3.98 2.72 3.57
N GLY A 95 5.09 2.44 2.89
CA GLY A 95 5.81 1.18 3.06
C GLY A 95 7.02 1.08 2.14
N GLY A 96 7.84 0.07 2.37
CA GLY A 96 9.03 -0.18 1.55
C GLY A 96 9.99 -1.15 2.21
N ASN A 97 11.05 -1.50 1.47
CA ASN A 97 12.14 -2.33 1.92
C ASN A 97 13.39 -1.49 2.26
N SER A 98 14.39 -2.12 2.86
CA SER A 98 15.70 -1.52 3.15
C SER A 98 16.82 -2.39 2.58
N PRO A 99 17.80 -1.80 1.87
CA PRO A 99 18.98 -2.55 1.45
C PRO A 99 19.74 -3.18 2.63
N ALA A 100 19.72 -2.57 3.81
CA ALA A 100 20.38 -3.10 5.02
C ALA A 100 19.69 -4.36 5.59
N ALA A 101 18.46 -4.65 5.16
CA ALA A 101 17.71 -5.87 5.50
C ALA A 101 17.50 -6.78 4.27
N THR A 102 18.45 -6.75 3.32
CA THR A 102 18.40 -7.52 2.08
C THR A 102 19.66 -8.36 1.94
N THR A 103 19.53 -9.67 1.71
CA THR A 103 20.68 -10.55 1.45
C THR A 103 21.14 -10.43 -0.02
N ASN A 104 22.42 -10.71 -0.27
CA ASN A 104 22.93 -10.80 -1.65
C ASN A 104 22.63 -12.15 -2.29
N VAL A 105 22.52 -13.22 -1.49
CA VAL A 105 22.23 -14.58 -1.95
C VAL A 105 20.76 -14.93 -1.77
N GLU A 106 20.26 -15.81 -2.61
CA GLU A 106 18.86 -16.30 -2.54
C GLU A 106 18.73 -17.52 -1.64
N GLN A 107 19.68 -18.45 -1.72
CA GLN A 107 19.77 -19.69 -0.97
C GLN A 107 21.20 -19.90 -0.55
N MET A 108 21.42 -20.47 0.61
CA MET A 108 22.76 -20.78 1.13
C MET A 108 23.08 -22.24 0.88
N ASP A 109 24.32 -22.51 0.47
CA ASP A 109 24.92 -23.85 0.43
C ASP A 109 26.13 -24.00 1.37
N GLY A 110 26.53 -22.91 2.04
CA GLY A 110 27.62 -22.87 2.99
C GLY A 110 28.96 -22.40 2.40
N SER A 111 29.02 -22.09 1.12
CA SER A 111 30.22 -21.58 0.44
C SER A 111 30.29 -20.05 0.41
N GLU A 112 29.21 -19.38 0.73
CA GLU A 112 29.09 -17.92 0.60
C GLU A 112 29.82 -17.19 1.73
N ASN A 113 30.18 -15.93 1.45
CA ASN A 113 30.63 -15.03 2.51
C ASN A 113 29.42 -14.75 3.46
N PRO A 114 29.57 -14.98 4.78
CA PRO A 114 28.50 -14.72 5.74
C PRO A 114 27.89 -13.33 5.67
N SER A 115 28.66 -12.31 5.26
CA SER A 115 28.16 -10.94 5.09
C SER A 115 27.11 -10.80 3.98
N ASP A 116 27.05 -11.73 3.03
CA ASP A 116 26.11 -11.72 1.90
C ASP A 116 24.82 -12.50 2.20
N THR A 117 24.78 -13.18 3.34
CA THR A 117 23.72 -14.10 3.74
C THR A 117 22.83 -13.50 4.84
N PHE A 118 21.98 -14.33 5.44
CA PHE A 118 21.18 -13.98 6.62
C PHE A 118 22.01 -13.43 7.78
N PHE A 119 23.24 -13.94 7.96
CA PHE A 119 24.13 -13.51 9.04
C PHE A 119 24.71 -12.10 8.84
N GLY A 120 24.68 -11.56 7.63
CA GLY A 120 25.10 -10.19 7.32
C GLY A 120 24.01 -9.14 7.41
N LEU A 121 22.76 -9.55 7.68
CA LEU A 121 21.64 -8.62 7.84
C LEU A 121 21.81 -7.74 9.07
N LYS A 122 21.50 -6.45 8.92
CA LYS A 122 21.57 -5.48 10.03
C LYS A 122 20.22 -5.36 10.72
N ILE A 123 20.20 -5.50 12.04
CA ILE A 123 18.97 -5.39 12.85
C ILE A 123 18.31 -4.03 12.68
N GLU A 124 19.09 -2.96 12.58
CA GLU A 124 18.57 -1.60 12.32
C GLU A 124 17.87 -1.50 10.96
N GLY A 125 18.24 -2.36 10.00
CA GLY A 125 17.55 -2.49 8.72
C GLY A 125 16.18 -3.17 8.89
N PHE A 126 16.09 -4.20 9.72
CA PHE A 126 14.83 -4.85 10.10
C PHE A 126 13.91 -3.87 10.82
N ASP A 127 14.42 -3.15 11.82
CA ASP A 127 13.65 -2.17 12.59
C ASP A 127 13.05 -1.11 11.67
N LYS A 128 13.84 -0.54 10.76
CA LYS A 128 13.34 0.42 9.77
C LYS A 128 12.22 -0.12 8.91
N VAL A 129 12.33 -1.38 8.45
CA VAL A 129 11.31 -2.02 7.61
C VAL A 129 10.03 -2.27 8.41
N PHE A 130 10.15 -2.78 9.64
CA PHE A 130 9.01 -3.01 10.52
C PHE A 130 8.36 -1.71 10.96
N ASP A 131 9.14 -0.71 11.33
CA ASP A 131 8.62 0.60 11.69
C ASP A 131 7.80 1.19 10.54
N LEU A 132 8.37 1.26 9.34
CA LEU A 132 7.70 1.86 8.22
C LEU A 132 6.43 1.08 7.81
N ASN A 133 6.50 -0.25 7.70
CA ASN A 133 5.38 -1.03 7.18
C ASN A 133 4.33 -1.35 8.26
N VAL A 134 4.73 -1.66 9.49
CA VAL A 134 3.82 -2.08 10.56
C VAL A 134 3.37 -0.88 11.39
N LYS A 135 4.31 -0.13 12.01
CA LYS A 135 3.93 1.07 12.78
C LYS A 135 3.33 2.15 11.87
N GLY A 136 3.85 2.28 10.63
CA GLY A 136 3.29 3.18 9.60
C GLY A 136 1.89 2.79 9.11
N THR A 137 1.37 1.61 9.48
CA THR A 137 -0.04 1.22 9.33
C THR A 137 -0.81 1.46 10.62
N ILE A 138 -0.22 1.15 11.78
CA ILE A 138 -0.87 1.27 13.10
C ILE A 138 -1.17 2.73 13.45
N ILE A 139 -0.15 3.61 13.39
CA ILE A 139 -0.26 4.98 13.88
C ILE A 139 -1.30 5.80 13.08
N PRO A 140 -1.31 5.79 11.72
CA PRO A 140 -2.37 6.44 10.97
C PRO A 140 -3.76 5.86 11.28
N THR A 141 -3.86 4.54 11.46
CA THR A 141 -5.12 3.91 11.86
C THR A 141 -5.61 4.44 13.22
N MET A 142 -4.73 4.57 14.23
CA MET A 142 -5.08 5.14 15.54
C MET A 142 -5.59 6.58 15.43
N VAL A 143 -4.98 7.38 14.53
CA VAL A 143 -5.34 8.80 14.39
C VAL A 143 -6.66 8.97 13.62
N PHE A 144 -6.78 8.35 12.45
CA PHE A 144 -7.91 8.59 11.54
C PHE A 144 -9.14 7.73 11.83
N ALA A 145 -8.98 6.53 12.42
CA ALA A 145 -10.13 5.71 12.77
C ALA A 145 -10.92 6.23 13.96
N SER A 146 -10.35 7.13 14.76
CA SER A 146 -11.04 7.70 15.95
C SER A 146 -12.37 8.38 15.58
N ASP A 147 -12.38 9.13 14.48
CA ASP A 147 -13.58 9.82 14.02
C ASP A 147 -14.53 8.87 13.27
N MET A 148 -14.01 7.87 12.56
CA MET A 148 -14.82 6.80 11.98
C MET A 148 -15.61 6.04 13.06
N VAL A 149 -15.00 5.78 14.22
CA VAL A 149 -15.68 5.14 15.38
C VAL A 149 -16.81 6.02 15.90
N LYS A 150 -16.59 7.32 16.10
CA LYS A 150 -17.63 8.26 16.52
C LYS A 150 -18.80 8.33 15.54
N ASN A 151 -18.47 8.34 14.24
CA ASN A 151 -19.44 8.44 13.17
C ASN A 151 -20.10 7.08 12.83
N LYS A 152 -19.64 5.97 13.44
CA LYS A 152 -20.07 4.60 13.16
C LYS A 152 -20.06 4.28 11.66
N SER A 153 -19.04 4.73 10.98
CA SER A 153 -18.87 4.53 9.53
C SER A 153 -17.43 4.75 9.12
N GLY A 154 -16.84 3.83 8.38
CA GLY A 154 -15.49 3.97 7.86
C GLY A 154 -15.01 2.77 7.08
N VAL A 155 -14.01 2.99 6.26
CA VAL A 155 -13.30 1.95 5.51
C VAL A 155 -11.79 2.16 5.68
N ILE A 156 -11.10 1.11 6.06
CA ILE A 156 -9.63 1.09 6.14
C ILE A 156 -9.12 0.05 5.14
N ILE A 157 -8.22 0.46 4.28
CA ILE A 157 -7.58 -0.41 3.28
C ILE A 157 -6.07 -0.35 3.49
N ASN A 158 -5.49 -1.48 3.87
CA ASN A 158 -4.06 -1.60 4.05
C ASN A 158 -3.39 -2.10 2.76
N ILE A 159 -2.26 -1.51 2.38
CA ILE A 159 -1.47 -2.00 1.26
C ILE A 159 -0.48 -3.04 1.79
N SER A 160 -0.84 -4.30 1.56
CA SER A 160 -0.01 -5.46 1.85
C SER A 160 0.94 -5.76 0.67
N SER A 161 1.20 -7.01 0.40
CA SER A 161 1.99 -7.51 -0.74
C SER A 161 1.72 -9.00 -0.92
N MET A 162 1.88 -9.52 -2.13
CA MET A 162 1.92 -10.97 -2.37
C MET A 162 3.01 -11.66 -1.54
N ASN A 163 4.06 -10.92 -1.12
CA ASN A 163 5.12 -11.40 -0.22
C ASN A 163 4.63 -11.83 1.16
N SER A 164 3.46 -11.38 1.57
CA SER A 164 2.82 -11.82 2.81
C SER A 164 2.29 -13.25 2.74
N TYR A 165 2.05 -13.77 1.53
CA TYR A 165 1.63 -15.15 1.27
C TYR A 165 2.80 -16.06 0.88
N ARG A 166 3.68 -15.56 0.04
CA ARG A 166 4.84 -16.27 -0.51
C ARG A 166 6.06 -15.37 -0.33
N PRO A 167 6.90 -15.62 0.69
CA PRO A 167 8.06 -14.77 0.92
C PRO A 167 9.03 -14.86 -0.26
N LEU A 168 9.41 -13.71 -0.80
CA LEU A 168 10.45 -13.66 -1.80
C LEU A 168 11.82 -13.88 -1.16
N THR A 169 12.72 -14.45 -1.91
CA THR A 169 14.14 -14.54 -1.53
C THR A 169 14.72 -13.14 -1.27
N LYS A 170 15.77 -13.07 -0.48
CA LYS A 170 16.56 -11.88 -0.14
C LYS A 170 15.89 -10.85 0.81
N ILE A 171 14.58 -10.72 0.85
CA ILE A 171 13.87 -9.63 1.54
C ILE A 171 13.04 -10.11 2.74
N ALA A 172 13.70 -10.81 3.67
CA ALA A 172 13.04 -11.42 4.83
C ALA A 172 12.24 -10.41 5.68
N ALA A 173 12.85 -9.25 5.98
CA ALA A 173 12.20 -8.22 6.79
C ALA A 173 10.90 -7.69 6.16
N TYR A 174 10.94 -7.40 4.86
CA TYR A 174 9.76 -6.89 4.15
C TYR A 174 8.63 -7.93 4.10
N SER A 175 8.95 -9.18 3.75
CA SER A 175 7.96 -10.26 3.69
C SER A 175 7.30 -10.48 5.05
N SER A 176 8.10 -10.53 6.13
CA SER A 176 7.61 -10.67 7.50
C SER A 176 6.74 -9.48 7.94
N ALA A 177 7.16 -8.25 7.63
CA ALA A 177 6.39 -7.05 7.96
C ALA A 177 5.04 -7.04 7.21
N LYS A 178 4.99 -7.44 5.94
CA LYS A 178 3.74 -7.52 5.18
C LYS A 178 2.82 -8.66 5.66
N ALA A 179 3.38 -9.77 6.15
CA ALA A 179 2.60 -10.80 6.84
C ALA A 179 1.99 -10.28 8.16
N ALA A 180 2.74 -9.46 8.92
CA ALA A 180 2.23 -8.80 10.10
C ALA A 180 1.08 -7.82 9.76
N VAL A 181 1.15 -7.09 8.64
CA VAL A 181 0.05 -6.22 8.16
C VAL A 181 -1.20 -7.04 7.83
N ASN A 182 -1.08 -8.24 7.25
CA ASN A 182 -2.22 -9.13 7.01
C ASN A 182 -2.90 -9.54 8.32
N ASN A 183 -2.13 -9.98 9.30
CA ASN A 183 -2.65 -10.37 10.61
C ASN A 183 -3.31 -9.18 11.33
N LEU A 184 -2.66 -8.01 11.30
CA LEU A 184 -3.21 -6.76 11.85
C LEU A 184 -4.54 -6.39 11.17
N THR A 185 -4.65 -6.55 9.86
CA THR A 185 -5.90 -6.31 9.11
C THR A 185 -7.04 -7.15 9.64
N GLN A 186 -6.82 -8.44 9.87
CA GLN A 186 -7.81 -9.35 10.42
C GLN A 186 -8.19 -8.99 11.86
N TRP A 187 -7.20 -8.67 12.69
CA TRP A 187 -7.44 -8.26 14.06
C TRP A 187 -8.28 -6.98 14.14
N LEU A 188 -7.91 -5.96 13.35
CA LEU A 188 -8.64 -4.69 13.31
C LEU A 188 -10.07 -4.87 12.78
N ALA A 189 -10.28 -5.74 11.79
CA ALA A 189 -11.60 -6.04 11.25
C ALA A 189 -12.55 -6.59 12.33
N VAL A 190 -12.06 -7.51 13.16
CA VAL A 190 -12.81 -8.03 14.31
C VAL A 190 -13.01 -6.95 15.37
N HIS A 191 -11.95 -6.22 15.71
CA HIS A 191 -11.99 -5.19 16.75
C HIS A 191 -13.00 -4.07 16.44
N PHE A 192 -13.08 -3.64 15.18
CA PHE A 192 -13.99 -2.58 14.75
C PHE A 192 -15.36 -3.07 14.27
N SER A 193 -15.64 -4.36 14.29
CA SER A 193 -16.85 -4.96 13.71
C SER A 193 -18.17 -4.34 14.19
N LYS A 194 -18.24 -3.91 15.46
CA LYS A 194 -19.44 -3.29 16.05
C LYS A 194 -19.54 -1.78 15.85
N THR A 195 -18.55 -1.19 15.17
CA THR A 195 -18.51 0.27 14.89
C THR A 195 -18.83 0.58 13.43
N ASN A 196 -19.24 -0.43 12.65
CA ASN A 196 -19.52 -0.30 11.22
C ASN A 196 -18.31 0.21 10.41
N ILE A 197 -17.10 -0.15 10.87
CA ILE A 197 -15.86 0.10 10.14
C ILE A 197 -15.39 -1.23 9.55
N ARG A 198 -15.11 -1.23 8.25
CA ARG A 198 -14.54 -2.37 7.55
C ARG A 198 -13.03 -2.19 7.39
N VAL A 199 -12.26 -3.23 7.63
CA VAL A 199 -10.81 -3.22 7.46
C VAL A 199 -10.40 -4.37 6.56
N ASN A 200 -9.80 -4.06 5.43
CA ASN A 200 -9.35 -5.03 4.44
C ASN A 200 -7.94 -4.66 3.94
N ALA A 201 -7.33 -5.52 3.16
CA ALA A 201 -6.06 -5.24 2.52
C ALA A 201 -6.07 -5.63 1.04
N ILE A 202 -5.24 -4.93 0.26
CA ILE A 202 -4.87 -5.30 -1.11
C ILE A 202 -3.43 -5.79 -1.05
N ALA A 203 -3.14 -6.92 -1.69
CA ALA A 203 -1.81 -7.50 -1.78
C ALA A 203 -1.34 -7.46 -3.24
N PRO A 204 -0.66 -6.36 -3.67
CA PRO A 204 -0.14 -6.25 -5.02
C PRO A 204 0.93 -7.30 -5.32
N GLY A 205 0.91 -7.80 -6.56
CA GLY A 205 1.98 -8.58 -7.15
C GLY A 205 3.11 -7.71 -7.72
N PHE A 206 3.76 -8.23 -8.75
CA PHE A 206 4.77 -7.46 -9.47
C PHE A 206 4.12 -6.51 -10.48
N LEU A 207 4.17 -5.23 -10.16
CA LEU A 207 3.69 -4.15 -11.02
C LEU A 207 4.88 -3.51 -11.73
N LEU A 208 4.76 -3.29 -13.04
CA LEU A 208 5.76 -2.53 -13.79
C LEU A 208 5.52 -1.04 -13.59
N THR A 209 6.52 -0.35 -13.09
CA THR A 209 6.49 1.10 -12.84
C THR A 209 7.77 1.74 -13.37
N ASN A 210 7.76 3.05 -13.60
CA ASN A 210 8.97 3.76 -13.99
C ASN A 210 10.10 3.63 -12.95
N GLN A 211 9.76 3.43 -11.67
CA GLN A 211 10.73 3.30 -10.59
C GLN A 211 11.47 1.96 -10.57
N ASN A 212 10.85 0.89 -11.08
CA ASN A 212 11.44 -0.46 -11.05
C ASN A 212 11.75 -1.03 -12.45
N ARG A 213 11.44 -0.28 -13.51
CA ARG A 213 11.61 -0.74 -14.89
C ARG A 213 13.03 -1.22 -15.17
N PHE A 214 14.04 -0.48 -14.72
CA PHE A 214 15.45 -0.82 -14.92
C PHE A 214 15.88 -2.15 -14.26
N LEU A 215 15.15 -2.60 -13.21
CA LEU A 215 15.39 -3.89 -12.57
C LEU A 215 14.78 -5.07 -13.34
N LEU A 216 13.78 -4.80 -14.17
CA LEU A 216 12.92 -5.81 -14.78
C LEU A 216 13.10 -5.90 -16.29
N ILE A 217 13.42 -4.79 -16.93
CA ILE A 217 13.58 -4.65 -18.38
C ILE A 217 14.96 -4.04 -18.65
N ASP A 218 15.74 -4.68 -19.50
CA ASP A 218 17.00 -4.15 -20.00
C ASP A 218 16.71 -2.95 -20.92
N GLU A 219 17.23 -1.78 -20.56
CA GLU A 219 16.95 -0.54 -21.31
C GLU A 219 17.54 -0.51 -22.73
N LYS A 220 18.59 -1.33 -23.00
CA LYS A 220 19.26 -1.36 -24.29
C LYS A 220 18.58 -2.31 -25.27
N THR A 221 18.11 -3.45 -24.77
CA THR A 221 17.53 -4.50 -25.61
C THR A 221 16.00 -4.51 -25.58
N GLY A 222 15.38 -3.91 -24.55
CA GLY A 222 13.95 -4.01 -24.31
C GLY A 222 13.49 -5.37 -23.78
N GLU A 223 14.41 -6.31 -23.57
CA GLU A 223 14.11 -7.65 -23.07
C GLU A 223 14.05 -7.69 -21.55
N SER A 224 13.38 -8.72 -21.03
CA SER A 224 13.37 -8.94 -19.56
C SER A 224 14.76 -9.27 -19.06
N THR A 225 15.18 -8.63 -17.96
CA THR A 225 16.38 -9.00 -17.22
C THR A 225 16.27 -10.45 -16.69
N PRO A 226 17.36 -11.10 -16.22
CA PRO A 226 17.27 -12.41 -15.58
C PRO A 226 16.25 -12.43 -14.42
N ARG A 227 16.20 -11.36 -13.62
CA ARG A 227 15.20 -11.19 -12.58
C ARG A 227 13.79 -11.05 -13.15
N GLY A 228 13.63 -10.25 -14.19
CA GLY A 228 12.36 -10.07 -14.87
C GLY A 228 11.79 -11.37 -15.43
N ARG A 229 12.62 -12.15 -16.12
CA ARG A 229 12.23 -13.49 -16.62
C ARG A 229 11.80 -14.43 -15.50
N LYS A 230 12.55 -14.47 -14.38
CA LYS A 230 12.20 -15.30 -13.23
C LYS A 230 10.82 -14.92 -12.66
N ILE A 231 10.51 -13.64 -12.59
CA ILE A 231 9.20 -13.14 -12.13
C ILE A 231 8.09 -13.57 -13.09
N ILE A 232 8.25 -13.30 -14.39
CA ILE A 232 7.24 -13.63 -15.41
C ILE A 232 6.98 -15.13 -15.47
N ASN A 233 8.04 -15.96 -15.45
CA ASN A 233 7.91 -17.41 -15.47
C ASN A 233 7.16 -17.98 -14.25
N ASN A 234 7.13 -17.24 -13.14
CA ASN A 234 6.39 -17.61 -11.93
C ASN A 234 5.05 -16.86 -11.77
N THR A 235 4.68 -16.05 -12.76
CA THR A 235 3.37 -15.37 -12.80
C THR A 235 2.49 -16.04 -13.85
N PRO A 236 1.41 -16.76 -13.50
CA PRO A 236 0.57 -17.49 -14.46
C PRO A 236 0.00 -16.63 -15.60
N MET A 237 -0.25 -15.34 -15.36
CA MET A 237 -0.67 -14.41 -16.42
C MET A 237 0.47 -13.97 -17.35
N GLU A 238 1.71 -14.45 -17.16
CA GLU A 238 2.90 -14.23 -18.01
C GLU A 238 3.23 -12.76 -18.31
N ARG A 239 2.87 -11.86 -17.39
CA ARG A 239 3.15 -10.42 -17.49
C ARG A 239 3.24 -9.75 -16.13
N TYR A 240 3.77 -8.54 -16.13
CA TYR A 240 3.61 -7.64 -14.99
C TYR A 240 2.21 -7.04 -14.98
N GLY A 241 1.70 -6.73 -13.79
CA GLY A 241 0.54 -5.86 -13.66
C GLY A 241 0.93 -4.39 -13.80
N THR A 242 -0.09 -3.52 -13.85
CA THR A 242 0.06 -2.07 -13.79
C THR A 242 -0.62 -1.52 -12.52
N PRO A 243 -0.26 -0.32 -12.02
CA PRO A 243 -0.91 0.28 -10.87
C PRO A 243 -2.42 0.45 -11.03
N GLU A 244 -2.89 0.70 -12.25
CA GLU A 244 -4.31 0.86 -12.60
C GLU A 244 -5.12 -0.41 -12.34
N GLU A 245 -4.51 -1.59 -12.47
CA GLU A 245 -5.19 -2.88 -12.23
C GLU A 245 -5.54 -3.13 -10.75
N LEU A 246 -5.01 -2.33 -9.83
CA LEU A 246 -5.40 -2.36 -8.41
C LEU A 246 -6.70 -1.58 -8.15
N THR A 247 -7.07 -0.66 -9.05
CA THR A 247 -8.15 0.32 -8.78
C THR A 247 -9.53 -0.32 -8.70
N GLY A 248 -9.79 -1.37 -9.47
CA GLY A 248 -11.04 -2.12 -9.37
C GLY A 248 -11.26 -2.73 -7.98
N THR A 249 -10.21 -3.36 -7.43
CA THR A 249 -10.25 -3.92 -6.07
C THR A 249 -10.37 -2.81 -5.01
N LEU A 250 -9.69 -1.68 -5.21
CA LEU A 250 -9.81 -0.52 -4.34
C LEU A 250 -11.25 -0.01 -4.28
N LEU A 251 -11.86 0.25 -5.44
CA LEU A 251 -13.22 0.78 -5.53
C LEU A 251 -14.24 -0.20 -4.92
N TYR A 252 -14.10 -1.49 -5.19
CA TYR A 252 -14.91 -2.52 -4.55
C TYR A 252 -14.80 -2.47 -3.03
N LEU A 253 -13.59 -2.47 -2.48
CA LEU A 253 -13.39 -2.45 -1.03
C LEU A 253 -13.79 -1.12 -0.38
N ALA A 254 -13.64 0.01 -1.07
CA ALA A 254 -14.01 1.33 -0.57
C ALA A 254 -15.53 1.58 -0.58
N SER A 255 -16.25 0.88 -1.44
CA SER A 255 -17.68 1.13 -1.73
C SER A 255 -18.64 0.27 -0.91
N ASP A 256 -19.91 0.56 -1.09
CA ASP A 256 -21.02 -0.18 -0.51
C ASP A 256 -21.21 -1.59 -1.13
N LEU A 257 -20.56 -1.88 -2.25
CA LEU A 257 -20.57 -3.21 -2.86
C LEU A 257 -19.92 -4.29 -1.97
N SER A 258 -19.06 -3.87 -1.03
CA SER A 258 -18.36 -4.76 -0.08
C SER A 258 -18.85 -4.61 1.37
N LYS A 259 -20.12 -4.23 1.60
CA LYS A 259 -20.66 -3.99 2.97
C LYS A 259 -20.50 -5.17 3.93
N PHE A 260 -20.47 -6.41 3.43
CA PHE A 260 -20.30 -7.60 4.25
C PHE A 260 -18.89 -8.20 4.14
N VAL A 261 -17.92 -7.43 3.64
CA VAL A 261 -16.52 -7.85 3.46
C VAL A 261 -15.63 -7.08 4.42
N THR A 262 -15.07 -7.78 5.40
CA THR A 262 -14.08 -7.26 6.34
C THR A 262 -13.09 -8.35 6.75
N GLY A 263 -11.84 -8.01 6.98
CA GLY A 263 -10.77 -8.94 7.38
C GLY A 263 -10.15 -9.72 6.22
N VAL A 264 -10.48 -9.38 4.96
CA VAL A 264 -9.89 -10.05 3.80
C VAL A 264 -8.62 -9.36 3.33
N VAL A 265 -7.73 -10.15 2.76
CA VAL A 265 -6.57 -9.67 2.01
C VAL A 265 -6.71 -10.17 0.59
N ILE A 266 -6.85 -9.28 -0.37
CA ILE A 266 -7.08 -9.64 -1.78
C ILE A 266 -5.78 -9.53 -2.56
N PRO A 267 -5.21 -10.65 -3.03
CA PRO A 267 -4.06 -10.61 -3.94
C PRO A 267 -4.52 -10.12 -5.33
N VAL A 268 -3.74 -9.18 -5.88
CA VAL A 268 -3.87 -8.69 -7.27
C VAL A 268 -2.49 -8.85 -7.89
N ASP A 269 -2.17 -10.08 -8.32
CA ASP A 269 -0.80 -10.51 -8.58
C ASP A 269 -0.63 -11.42 -9.80
N GLY A 270 -1.63 -11.51 -10.66
CA GLY A 270 -1.58 -12.35 -11.86
C GLY A 270 -1.48 -13.85 -11.59
N GLY A 271 -1.86 -14.27 -10.36
CA GLY A 271 -1.82 -15.67 -9.92
C GLY A 271 -0.49 -16.08 -9.26
N PHE A 272 0.44 -15.14 -9.07
CA PHE A 272 1.77 -15.45 -8.51
C PHE A 272 1.69 -16.18 -7.17
N SER A 273 0.88 -15.68 -6.23
CA SER A 273 0.77 -16.29 -4.89
C SER A 273 0.04 -17.63 -4.88
N ALA A 274 -0.77 -17.93 -5.91
CA ALA A 274 -1.50 -19.19 -6.04
C ALA A 274 -0.68 -20.29 -6.72
N TYR A 275 0.33 -19.91 -7.52
CA TYR A 275 1.11 -20.84 -8.34
C TYR A 275 2.09 -21.65 -7.49
N SER A 276 2.05 -22.98 -7.62
CA SER A 276 2.94 -23.92 -6.91
C SER A 276 4.25 -24.22 -7.64
N GLY A 277 4.38 -23.77 -8.89
CA GLY A 277 5.57 -24.04 -9.72
C GLY A 277 5.45 -25.26 -10.63
N VAL A 278 4.29 -25.93 -10.64
CA VAL A 278 3.97 -27.09 -11.50
C VAL A 278 2.59 -26.96 -12.09
#